data_d65fcec85284fa1b3b1e17edb488d663
#
_entry.id   d65fcec85284fa1b3b1e17edb488d663
#
_cell.length_a   1.000
_cell.length_b   1.000
_cell.length_c   1.000
_cell.angle_alpha   90.00
_cell.angle_beta   90.00
_cell.angle_gamma   90.00
#
_symmetry.space_group_name_H-M   'P 1'
#
loop_
_entity.id
_entity.type
_entity.pdbx_description
1 polymer ?
#
loop_
_entity_poly.entity_id
_entity_poly.type
_entity_poly.pdbx_seq_one_letter_code
_entity_poly.pdbx_strand_id
1 'polypeptide(L)'
;MNNFKKLGQFKSSGRFFNEKNSSYRTPFQRDRDRIIHSASFRRLKHKTQVFVNTEGDHFRTRITHSIEVSQIARSIAKYLKLNDDLAETLSLAHDLGHTPFGHAGENSLKECMINHGGFDHNLQTLRIVMFLENKYLKFKGLNLTFETLDGLLKHNGPILNVSRVNLSLIHISEPTRHRR
;
A
#
# COMPACT_ATOMS: atom_id res chain seq x y z
N MET A 1 -12.37 22.73 18.30
CA MET A 1 -11.83 21.35 18.14
C MET A 1 -12.26 20.80 16.80
N ASN A 2 -11.31 20.61 15.91
CA ASN A 2 -11.53 20.52 14.48
C ASN A 2 -12.21 19.23 14.03
N ASN A 3 -13.09 19.40 13.07
CA ASN A 3 -13.98 18.43 12.44
C ASN A 3 -13.25 17.44 11.49
N PHE A 4 -12.02 16.99 11.85
CA PHE A 4 -11.25 16.00 11.07
C PHE A 4 -12.02 14.69 10.87
N LYS A 5 -12.94 14.35 11.77
CA LYS A 5 -13.81 13.18 11.63
C LYS A 5 -14.61 13.18 10.32
N LYS A 6 -14.93 14.36 9.77
CA LYS A 6 -15.64 14.48 8.48
C LYS A 6 -14.75 14.12 7.27
N LEU A 7 -13.41 14.16 7.44
CA LEU A 7 -12.45 13.83 6.39
C LEU A 7 -12.04 12.35 6.44
N GLY A 8 -12.41 11.64 7.52
CA GLY A 8 -12.03 10.24 7.71
C GLY A 8 -12.89 9.28 6.89
N GLN A 9 -12.25 8.33 6.21
CA GLN A 9 -12.90 7.25 5.49
C GLN A 9 -13.20 6.09 6.44
N PHE A 10 -14.44 5.97 6.91
CA PHE A 10 -14.85 4.95 7.88
C PHE A 10 -15.60 3.77 7.27
N LYS A 11 -16.19 3.96 6.09
CA LYS A 11 -16.93 2.92 5.37
C LYS A 11 -16.18 2.55 4.11
N SER A 12 -16.15 1.27 3.79
CA SER A 12 -15.57 0.80 2.54
C SER A 12 -16.60 0.86 1.41
N SER A 13 -16.17 1.32 0.24
CA SER A 13 -16.95 1.28 -1.01
C SER A 13 -16.96 -0.12 -1.64
N GLY A 14 -16.13 -1.04 -1.13
CA GLY A 14 -16.11 -2.42 -1.59
C GLY A 14 -14.74 -2.90 -2.10
N ARG A 15 -14.79 -3.98 -2.87
CA ARG A 15 -13.65 -4.71 -3.44
C ARG A 15 -13.96 -5.09 -4.87
N PHE A 16 -12.93 -5.40 -5.68
CA PHE A 16 -13.15 -5.90 -7.04
C PHE A 16 -13.96 -7.20 -7.07
N PHE A 17 -13.59 -8.15 -6.22
CA PHE A 17 -14.33 -9.40 -6.08
C PHE A 17 -15.18 -9.34 -4.81
N ASN A 18 -16.46 -9.53 -4.98
CA ASN A 18 -17.39 -9.51 -3.86
C ASN A 18 -17.15 -10.71 -2.93
N GLU A 19 -17.04 -10.44 -1.64
CA GLU A 19 -16.80 -11.44 -0.61
C GLU A 19 -17.71 -11.18 0.60
N LYS A 20 -18.12 -12.24 1.28
CA LYS A 20 -18.89 -12.14 2.51
C LYS A 20 -18.14 -11.30 3.54
N ASN A 21 -18.83 -10.35 4.13
CA ASN A 21 -18.27 -9.53 5.21
C ASN A 21 -17.94 -10.40 6.43
N SER A 22 -16.89 -10.03 7.13
CA SER A 22 -16.55 -10.65 8.41
C SER A 22 -17.51 -10.12 9.48
N SER A 23 -17.92 -10.98 10.41
CA SER A 23 -18.77 -10.60 11.54
C SER A 23 -18.02 -9.83 12.64
N TYR A 24 -16.68 -9.92 12.68
CA TYR A 24 -15.84 -9.39 13.76
C TYR A 24 -14.68 -8.51 13.32
N ARG A 25 -14.44 -8.36 12.00
CA ARG A 25 -13.37 -7.52 11.45
C ARG A 25 -13.93 -6.45 10.53
N THR A 26 -13.38 -5.24 10.64
CA THR A 26 -13.65 -4.19 9.64
C THR A 26 -13.05 -4.58 8.27
N PRO A 27 -13.54 -4.02 7.16
CA PRO A 27 -12.93 -4.22 5.84
C PRO A 27 -11.43 -3.89 5.81
N PHE A 28 -11.01 -2.84 6.53
CA PHE A 28 -9.61 -2.39 6.59
C PHE A 28 -8.73 -3.29 7.46
N GLN A 29 -9.24 -3.81 8.58
CA GLN A 29 -8.55 -4.84 9.36
C GLN A 29 -8.32 -6.10 8.53
N ARG A 30 -9.28 -6.46 7.69
CA ARG A 30 -9.15 -7.60 6.79
C ARG A 30 -8.08 -7.35 5.72
N ASP A 31 -7.93 -6.12 5.23
CA ASP A 31 -6.86 -5.73 4.31
C ASP A 31 -5.50 -5.79 4.99
N ARG A 32 -5.37 -5.26 6.20
CA ARG A 32 -4.17 -5.36 7.01
C ARG A 32 -3.71 -6.81 7.16
N ASP A 33 -4.63 -7.69 7.56
CA ASP A 33 -4.32 -9.12 7.74
C ASP A 33 -3.84 -9.75 6.43
N ARG A 34 -4.43 -9.39 5.28
CA ARG A 34 -4.01 -9.88 3.96
C ARG A 34 -2.61 -9.42 3.60
N ILE A 35 -2.27 -8.18 3.90
CA ILE A 35 -0.93 -7.61 3.67
C ILE A 35 0.10 -8.30 4.55
N ILE A 36 -0.11 -8.37 5.86
CA ILE A 36 0.83 -9.01 6.80
C ILE A 36 1.10 -10.47 6.41
N HIS A 37 0.07 -11.18 5.97
CA HIS A 37 0.20 -12.58 5.55
C HIS A 37 0.61 -12.78 4.09
N SER A 38 0.95 -11.73 3.35
CA SER A 38 1.43 -11.83 1.96
C SER A 38 2.89 -12.29 1.90
N ALA A 39 3.28 -12.87 0.76
CA ALA A 39 4.67 -13.24 0.51
C ALA A 39 5.55 -11.99 0.36
N SER A 40 5.02 -10.96 -0.28
CA SER A 40 5.72 -9.68 -0.50
C SER A 40 6.04 -8.97 0.81
N PHE A 41 5.15 -8.99 1.79
CA PHE A 41 5.42 -8.40 3.10
C PHE A 41 6.56 -9.14 3.82
N ARG A 42 6.56 -10.47 3.80
CA ARG A 42 7.68 -11.25 4.38
C ARG A 42 9.02 -10.97 3.70
N ARG A 43 9.03 -10.70 2.38
CA ARG A 43 10.25 -10.35 1.62
C ARG A 43 10.86 -9.02 2.04
N LEU A 44 10.13 -8.13 2.68
CA LEU A 44 10.67 -6.88 3.24
C LEU A 44 11.75 -7.11 4.29
N LYS A 45 11.78 -8.29 4.93
CA LYS A 45 12.85 -8.70 5.85
C LYS A 45 14.22 -8.70 5.17
N HIS A 46 14.28 -9.03 3.87
CA HIS A 46 15.53 -9.15 3.10
C HIS A 46 15.86 -7.88 2.30
N LYS A 47 15.06 -6.83 2.43
CA LYS A 47 15.33 -5.53 1.81
C LYS A 47 15.86 -4.57 2.86
N THR A 48 17.02 -3.96 2.57
CA THR A 48 17.62 -2.94 3.44
C THR A 48 16.84 -1.64 3.37
N GLN A 49 16.79 -0.89 4.47
CA GLN A 49 16.20 0.45 4.46
C GLN A 49 17.20 1.48 3.94
N VAL A 50 18.39 1.53 4.54
CA VAL A 50 19.49 2.44 4.17
C VAL A 50 20.81 1.68 4.10
N PHE A 51 21.17 0.94 5.15
CA PHE A 51 22.42 0.21 5.26
C PHE A 51 22.24 -1.28 4.96
N VAL A 52 23.28 -1.90 4.41
CA VAL A 52 23.27 -3.35 4.13
C VAL A 52 23.31 -4.12 5.45
N ASN A 53 22.37 -5.03 5.63
CA ASN A 53 22.12 -5.75 6.89
C ASN A 53 23.02 -6.99 7.07
N THR A 54 24.20 -7.05 6.44
CA THR A 54 25.10 -8.21 6.54
C THR A 54 26.06 -8.14 7.71
N GLU A 55 26.21 -6.99 8.37
CA GLU A 55 27.25 -6.74 9.38
C GLU A 55 26.74 -6.57 10.81
N GLY A 56 25.47 -6.90 11.10
CA GLY A 56 24.95 -6.85 12.46
C GLY A 56 23.43 -6.72 12.58
N ASP A 57 22.90 -7.10 13.73
CA ASP A 57 21.47 -7.14 14.02
C ASP A 57 20.83 -5.74 14.27
N HIS A 58 21.64 -4.69 14.30
CA HIS A 58 21.20 -3.33 14.62
C HIS A 58 20.61 -2.58 13.44
N PHE A 59 20.83 -3.05 12.20
CA PHE A 59 20.35 -2.34 11.03
C PHE A 59 18.88 -2.60 10.76
N ARG A 60 18.14 -1.51 10.53
CA ARG A 60 16.72 -1.54 10.23
C ARG A 60 16.47 -2.14 8.85
N THR A 61 15.63 -3.18 8.80
CA THR A 61 15.09 -3.72 7.56
C THR A 61 13.82 -2.97 7.16
N ARG A 62 13.35 -3.12 5.91
CA ARG A 62 12.08 -2.51 5.48
C ARG A 62 10.87 -3.02 6.23
N ILE A 63 10.88 -4.25 6.71
CA ILE A 63 9.76 -4.78 7.52
C ILE A 63 9.69 -4.09 8.88
N THR A 64 10.81 -3.89 9.57
CA THR A 64 10.84 -3.19 10.85
C THR A 64 10.44 -1.73 10.68
N HIS A 65 10.93 -1.07 9.62
CA HIS A 65 10.49 0.28 9.25
C HIS A 65 8.98 0.37 9.05
N SER A 66 8.40 -0.50 8.23
CA SER A 66 6.95 -0.49 7.96
C SER A 66 6.12 -0.69 9.23
N ILE A 67 6.59 -1.53 10.17
CA ILE A 67 5.92 -1.75 11.47
C ILE A 67 5.99 -0.47 12.33
N GLU A 68 7.13 0.17 12.43
CA GLU A 68 7.31 1.41 13.21
C GLU A 68 6.46 2.55 12.64
N VAL A 69 6.49 2.74 11.31
CA VAL A 69 5.64 3.75 10.63
C VAL A 69 4.16 3.46 10.87
N SER A 70 3.73 2.20 10.83
CA SER A 70 2.34 1.84 11.06
C SER A 70 1.88 2.15 12.50
N GLN A 71 2.73 1.94 13.48
CA GLN A 71 2.46 2.28 14.87
C GLN A 71 2.25 3.80 15.05
N ILE A 72 3.13 4.61 14.48
CA ILE A 72 3.05 6.07 14.55
C ILE A 72 1.80 6.57 13.81
N ALA A 73 1.59 6.12 12.57
CA ALA A 73 0.45 6.51 11.75
C ALA A 73 -0.89 6.17 12.44
N ARG A 74 -0.98 5.00 13.05
CA ARG A 74 -2.15 4.58 13.83
C ARG A 74 -2.40 5.49 15.01
N SER A 75 -1.35 5.88 15.75
CA SER A 75 -1.45 6.78 16.90
C SER A 75 -1.94 8.17 16.48
N ILE A 76 -1.40 8.70 15.38
CA ILE A 76 -1.83 10.00 14.82
C ILE A 76 -3.28 9.91 14.33
N ALA A 77 -3.65 8.86 13.61
CA ALA A 77 -5.00 8.66 13.11
C ALA A 77 -6.04 8.63 14.27
N LYS A 78 -5.73 7.92 15.36
CA LYS A 78 -6.56 7.92 16.57
C LYS A 78 -6.70 9.30 17.19
N TYR A 79 -5.60 10.03 17.33
CA TYR A 79 -5.61 11.38 17.89
C TYR A 79 -6.48 12.34 17.05
N LEU A 80 -6.38 12.24 15.72
CA LEU A 80 -7.16 13.03 14.76
C LEU A 80 -8.59 12.52 14.56
N LYS A 81 -8.98 11.42 15.20
CA LYS A 81 -10.27 10.73 15.02
C LYS A 81 -10.52 10.31 13.55
N LEU A 82 -9.47 9.89 12.87
CA LEU A 82 -9.49 9.26 11.55
C LEU A 82 -9.56 7.74 11.68
N ASN A 83 -9.63 7.04 10.55
CA ASN A 83 -9.65 5.58 10.52
C ASN A 83 -8.22 5.03 10.76
N ASP A 84 -7.98 4.53 11.96
CA ASP A 84 -6.69 3.99 12.37
C ASP A 84 -6.36 2.65 11.71
N ASP A 85 -7.36 1.81 11.42
CA ASP A 85 -7.16 0.55 10.70
C ASP A 85 -6.71 0.79 9.26
N LEU A 86 -7.27 1.79 8.58
CA LEU A 86 -6.85 2.17 7.23
C LEU A 86 -5.45 2.76 7.23
N ALA A 87 -5.13 3.65 8.19
CA ALA A 87 -3.81 4.24 8.33
C ALA A 87 -2.72 3.18 8.58
N GLU A 88 -2.99 2.21 9.46
CA GLU A 88 -2.12 1.07 9.72
C GLU A 88 -1.91 0.23 8.44
N THR A 89 -2.99 -0.09 7.74
CA THR A 89 -2.98 -0.89 6.51
C THR A 89 -2.11 -0.25 5.42
N LEU A 90 -2.28 1.05 5.18
CA LEU A 90 -1.50 1.80 4.19
C LEU A 90 -0.03 1.84 4.57
N SER A 91 0.28 2.10 5.84
CA SER A 91 1.66 2.17 6.33
C SER A 91 2.38 0.82 6.24
N LEU A 92 1.70 -0.30 6.45
CA LEU A 92 2.31 -1.62 6.28
C LEU A 92 2.59 -1.96 4.82
N ALA A 93 1.80 -1.44 3.89
CA ALA A 93 1.88 -1.81 2.49
C ALA A 93 2.72 -0.87 1.62
N HIS A 94 3.05 0.34 2.09
CA HIS A 94 3.65 1.39 1.26
C HIS A 94 4.97 0.97 0.58
N ASP A 95 5.78 0.15 1.25
CA ASP A 95 7.10 -0.27 0.81
C ASP A 95 7.14 -1.61 0.03
N LEU A 96 5.99 -2.26 -0.22
CA LEU A 96 5.97 -3.58 -0.86
C LEU A 96 6.64 -3.60 -2.23
N GLY A 97 6.47 -2.53 -3.01
CA GLY A 97 6.99 -2.39 -4.37
C GLY A 97 8.42 -1.89 -4.48
N HIS A 98 9.06 -1.52 -3.37
CA HIS A 98 10.45 -1.03 -3.42
C HIS A 98 11.42 -2.06 -3.95
N THR A 99 12.40 -1.56 -4.73
CA THR A 99 13.52 -2.37 -5.26
C THR A 99 14.53 -2.69 -4.17
N PRO A 100 15.38 -3.73 -4.36
CA PRO A 100 16.62 -3.84 -3.62
C PRO A 100 17.47 -2.58 -3.79
N PHE A 101 18.29 -2.25 -2.80
CA PHE A 101 19.18 -1.07 -2.78
C PHE A 101 18.46 0.29 -2.81
N GLY A 102 17.21 0.34 -2.33
CA GLY A 102 16.47 1.59 -2.14
C GLY A 102 16.34 2.44 -3.40
N HIS A 103 16.53 3.75 -3.27
CA HIS A 103 16.41 4.68 -4.41
C HIS A 103 17.47 4.49 -5.49
N ALA A 104 18.70 4.04 -5.15
CA ALA A 104 19.71 3.74 -6.14
C ALA A 104 19.26 2.62 -7.09
N GLY A 105 18.73 1.53 -6.53
CA GLY A 105 18.16 0.44 -7.32
C GLY A 105 16.93 0.87 -8.13
N GLU A 106 16.10 1.75 -7.58
CA GLU A 106 14.95 2.30 -8.31
C GLU A 106 15.38 3.14 -9.52
N ASN A 107 16.36 4.02 -9.35
CA ASN A 107 16.87 4.87 -10.43
C ASN A 107 17.48 4.02 -11.54
N SER A 108 18.33 3.05 -11.20
CA SER A 108 18.90 2.13 -12.19
C SER A 108 17.82 1.35 -12.95
N LEU A 109 16.78 0.90 -12.24
CA LEU A 109 15.68 0.20 -12.88
C LEU A 109 14.82 1.12 -13.76
N LYS A 110 14.64 2.39 -13.38
CA LYS A 110 13.98 3.41 -14.22
C LYS A 110 14.71 3.60 -15.54
N GLU A 111 16.04 3.71 -15.51
CA GLU A 111 16.87 3.85 -16.70
C GLU A 111 16.77 2.61 -17.60
N CYS A 112 16.93 1.42 -17.04
CA CYS A 112 16.81 0.16 -17.80
C CYS A 112 15.42 -0.03 -18.42
N MET A 113 14.40 0.48 -17.79
CA MET A 113 13.00 0.30 -18.20
C MET A 113 12.46 1.47 -19.04
N ILE A 114 13.29 2.42 -19.49
CA ILE A 114 12.85 3.64 -20.18
C ILE A 114 11.98 3.34 -21.42
N ASN A 115 12.35 2.31 -22.19
CA ASN A 115 11.63 1.87 -23.39
C ASN A 115 10.45 0.94 -23.06
N HIS A 116 10.23 0.61 -21.79
CA HIS A 116 9.20 -0.34 -21.29
C HIS A 116 8.22 0.31 -20.31
N GLY A 117 8.06 1.63 -20.37
CA GLY A 117 7.14 2.39 -19.51
C GLY A 117 7.75 2.89 -18.19
N GLY A 118 9.05 2.67 -17.97
CA GLY A 118 9.75 3.08 -16.75
C GLY A 118 9.45 2.18 -15.54
N PHE A 119 9.89 2.61 -14.38
CA PHE A 119 9.62 1.94 -13.10
C PHE A 119 9.18 2.96 -12.06
N ASP A 120 8.23 2.58 -11.23
CA ASP A 120 7.75 3.34 -10.07
C ASP A 120 7.34 2.35 -8.97
N HIS A 121 7.84 2.56 -7.75
CA HIS A 121 7.61 1.61 -6.66
C HIS A 121 6.16 1.60 -6.17
N ASN A 122 5.40 2.71 -6.31
CA ASN A 122 3.97 2.73 -5.94
C ASN A 122 3.15 1.92 -6.93
N LEU A 123 3.41 2.10 -8.24
CA LEU A 123 2.78 1.29 -9.28
C LEU A 123 3.14 -0.18 -9.12
N GLN A 124 4.39 -0.48 -8.74
CA GLN A 124 4.80 -1.85 -8.45
C GLN A 124 4.10 -2.39 -7.19
N THR A 125 3.90 -1.57 -6.14
CA THR A 125 3.10 -1.96 -4.96
C THR A 125 1.70 -2.36 -5.39
N LEU A 126 1.02 -1.54 -6.19
CA LEU A 126 -0.31 -1.87 -6.72
C LEU A 126 -0.31 -3.15 -7.55
N ARG A 127 0.68 -3.32 -8.44
CA ARG A 127 0.82 -4.53 -9.24
C ARG A 127 0.97 -5.78 -8.37
N ILE A 128 1.73 -5.68 -7.29
CA ILE A 128 1.91 -6.77 -6.32
C ILE A 128 0.57 -7.13 -5.68
N VAL A 129 -0.10 -6.16 -5.06
CA VAL A 129 -1.31 -6.42 -4.27
C VAL A 129 -2.53 -6.76 -5.13
N MET A 130 -2.56 -6.33 -6.39
CA MET A 130 -3.69 -6.59 -7.31
C MET A 130 -3.50 -7.85 -8.15
N PHE A 131 -2.25 -8.22 -8.51
CA PHE A 131 -2.04 -9.25 -9.54
C PHE A 131 -0.99 -10.30 -9.17
N LEU A 132 0.12 -9.93 -8.52
CA LEU A 132 1.27 -10.82 -8.35
C LEU A 132 1.17 -11.71 -7.12
N GLU A 133 0.50 -11.27 -6.06
CA GLU A 133 0.21 -12.14 -4.92
C GLU A 133 -0.78 -13.22 -5.33
N ASN A 134 -0.37 -14.47 -5.19
CA ASN A 134 -1.17 -15.63 -5.60
C ASN A 134 -1.52 -16.50 -4.39
N LYS A 135 -2.37 -15.97 -3.52
CA LYS A 135 -2.77 -16.62 -2.27
C LYS A 135 -4.17 -17.25 -2.33
N TYR A 136 -5.04 -16.71 -3.18
CA TYR A 136 -6.46 -17.08 -3.21
C TYR A 136 -6.79 -17.76 -4.53
N LEU A 137 -7.51 -18.90 -4.48
CA LEU A 137 -7.91 -19.63 -5.69
C LEU A 137 -8.92 -18.90 -6.56
N LYS A 138 -9.73 -18.03 -5.95
CA LYS A 138 -10.88 -17.38 -6.63
C LYS A 138 -10.48 -16.11 -7.40
N PHE A 139 -9.35 -15.50 -7.09
CA PHE A 139 -8.91 -14.25 -7.71
C PHE A 139 -7.39 -14.07 -7.58
N LYS A 140 -6.82 -13.28 -8.47
CA LYS A 140 -5.43 -12.83 -8.39
C LYS A 140 -5.30 -11.70 -7.37
N GLY A 141 -4.11 -11.54 -6.81
CA GLY A 141 -3.82 -10.50 -5.83
C GLY A 141 -4.46 -10.75 -4.46
N LEU A 142 -4.56 -9.68 -3.69
CA LEU A 142 -5.07 -9.70 -2.32
C LEU A 142 -6.53 -9.26 -2.20
N ASN A 143 -7.15 -8.78 -3.28
CA ASN A 143 -8.53 -8.24 -3.29
C ASN A 143 -8.75 -7.23 -2.14
N LEU A 144 -7.92 -6.19 -2.08
CA LEU A 144 -8.01 -5.13 -1.08
C LEU A 144 -9.19 -4.20 -1.40
N THR A 145 -9.61 -3.41 -0.42
CA THR A 145 -10.65 -2.39 -0.59
C THR A 145 -10.18 -1.27 -1.53
N PHE A 146 -11.12 -0.60 -2.19
CA PHE A 146 -10.82 0.51 -3.08
C PHE A 146 -10.08 1.64 -2.37
N GLU A 147 -10.42 1.91 -1.11
CA GLU A 147 -9.78 2.94 -0.29
C GLU A 147 -8.30 2.59 -0.01
N THR A 148 -8.02 1.33 0.27
CA THR A 148 -6.64 0.87 0.47
C THR A 148 -5.84 1.01 -0.83
N LEU A 149 -6.39 0.61 -1.97
CA LEU A 149 -5.72 0.74 -3.26
C LEU A 149 -5.49 2.21 -3.66
N ASP A 150 -6.49 3.07 -3.45
CA ASP A 150 -6.39 4.51 -3.72
C ASP A 150 -5.32 5.18 -2.83
N GLY A 151 -5.28 4.82 -1.55
CA GLY A 151 -4.25 5.32 -0.63
C GLY A 151 -2.84 4.90 -1.01
N LEU A 152 -2.64 3.65 -1.45
CA LEU A 152 -1.35 3.17 -1.94
C LEU A 152 -0.92 3.88 -3.23
N LEU A 153 -1.86 4.15 -4.12
CA LEU A 153 -1.62 4.87 -5.37
C LEU A 153 -1.14 6.30 -5.12
N LYS A 154 -1.66 6.96 -4.09
CA LYS A 154 -1.41 8.37 -3.75
C LYS A 154 -0.26 8.56 -2.75
N HIS A 155 0.47 7.52 -2.40
CA HIS A 155 1.51 7.57 -1.37
C HIS A 155 2.54 8.68 -1.59
N ASN A 156 2.98 8.91 -2.83
CA ASN A 156 3.93 9.98 -3.20
C ASN A 156 3.24 11.24 -3.75
N GLY A 157 1.98 11.47 -3.39
CA GLY A 157 1.21 12.62 -3.87
C GLY A 157 0.29 12.31 -5.05
N PRO A 158 -0.34 13.34 -5.63
CA PRO A 158 -1.30 13.14 -6.72
C PRO A 158 -0.61 12.63 -7.99
N ILE A 159 -1.25 11.68 -8.68
CA ILE A 159 -0.76 11.20 -9.97
C ILE A 159 -1.08 12.25 -11.03
N LEU A 160 -0.05 12.92 -11.51
CA LEU A 160 -0.17 13.95 -12.54
C LEU A 160 -0.22 13.37 -13.97
N ASN A 161 0.21 12.12 -14.17
CA ASN A 161 0.31 11.51 -15.49
C ASN A 161 -0.35 10.13 -15.53
N VAL A 162 -1.60 10.11 -15.94
CA VAL A 162 -2.48 8.93 -15.95
C VAL A 162 -2.09 7.92 -17.05
N SER A 163 -1.34 8.34 -18.06
CA SER A 163 -0.88 7.49 -19.16
C SER A 163 0.03 6.33 -18.73
N ARG A 164 0.63 6.41 -17.55
CA ARG A 164 1.47 5.35 -16.97
C ARG A 164 0.69 4.32 -16.15
N VAL A 165 -0.55 4.62 -15.81
CA VAL A 165 -1.42 3.72 -15.06
C VAL A 165 -2.30 3.01 -16.07
N ASN A 166 -2.22 1.69 -16.12
CA ASN A 166 -3.10 0.91 -16.99
C ASN A 166 -4.56 1.29 -16.68
N LEU A 167 -5.36 1.60 -17.70
CA LEU A 167 -6.73 2.15 -17.60
C LEU A 167 -7.65 1.43 -16.59
N SER A 168 -7.40 0.16 -16.32
CA SER A 168 -8.12 -0.60 -15.30
C SER A 168 -7.92 -0.08 -13.86
N LEU A 169 -6.87 0.73 -13.61
CA LEU A 169 -6.59 1.34 -12.30
C LEU A 169 -7.22 2.73 -12.17
N ILE A 170 -7.58 3.38 -13.26
CA ILE A 170 -8.16 4.75 -13.26
C ILE A 170 -9.51 4.79 -12.56
N HIS A 171 -10.29 3.74 -12.66
CA HIS A 171 -11.58 3.64 -11.97
C HIS A 171 -11.47 3.62 -10.44
N ILE A 172 -10.29 3.38 -9.88
CA ILE A 172 -10.05 3.43 -8.43
C ILE A 172 -9.95 4.87 -7.92
N SER A 173 -9.44 5.79 -8.76
CA SER A 173 -9.23 7.19 -8.37
C SER A 173 -10.45 8.10 -8.55
N GLU A 174 -11.44 7.69 -9.35
CA GLU A 174 -12.64 8.50 -9.61
C GLU A 174 -13.67 8.59 -8.47
N PRO A 175 -13.89 7.55 -7.63
CA PRO A 175 -14.92 7.63 -6.59
C PRO A 175 -14.68 8.69 -5.50
N THR A 176 -13.47 9.21 -5.38
CA THR A 176 -13.10 10.16 -4.32
C THR A 176 -13.14 11.62 -4.75
N ARG A 177 -13.52 11.94 -6.00
CA ARG A 177 -13.90 13.29 -6.36
C ARG A 177 -15.23 13.63 -5.69
N HIS A 178 -15.16 14.15 -4.46
CA HIS A 178 -16.30 14.83 -3.88
C HIS A 178 -16.81 15.89 -4.85
N ARG A 179 -17.99 15.67 -5.40
CA ARG A 179 -18.77 16.74 -6.00
C ARG A 179 -18.93 17.82 -4.91
N ARG A 180 -18.33 18.96 -5.14
CA ARG A 180 -18.67 20.18 -4.42
C ARG A 180 -20.07 20.60 -4.79
#